data_907f02cbb6b8c36d6c113419c265ca99
#
_entry.id   907f02cbb6b8c36d6c113419c265ca99
#
_cell.length_a   1.000
_cell.length_b   1.000
_cell.length_c   1.000
_cell.angle_alpha   90.00
_cell.angle_beta   90.00
_cell.angle_gamma   90.00
#
_symmetry.space_group_name_H-M   'P 1'
#
loop_
_entity.id
_entity.type
_entity.pdbx_description
1 polymer ?
#
loop_
_entity_poly.entity_id
_entity_poly.type
_entity_poly.pdbx_seq_one_letter_code
_entity_poly.pdbx_strand_id
1 'polypeptide(L)'
;MKKTWTILMMGMLTLVMALSVPLSASAEGAESKASTNVKPAALYAKITGASKQEWSYSDIELTYSPNSVLSLGAVEFTLPKGFQATTKDIMNGKALKDSYILNNGQTVRIPLRLDLLGISKYTLKLSHKVLPAAGTYTFRAENRAISIGSKFYAEDTIDINTRPVVVTPPDPCGC
;
A
#
# COMPACT_ATOMS: atom_id res chain seq x y z
N MET A 1 -10.43 -44.05 -14.25
CA MET A 1 -10.93 -42.79 -13.63
C MET A 1 -10.62 -41.56 -14.46
N LYS A 2 -10.55 -41.60 -15.81
CA LYS A 2 -10.22 -40.43 -16.68
C LYS A 2 -11.39 -39.99 -17.58
N LYS A 3 -12.55 -40.63 -17.53
CA LYS A 3 -13.67 -40.35 -18.45
C LYS A 3 -14.79 -39.47 -17.88
N THR A 4 -14.83 -39.22 -16.59
CA THR A 4 -15.89 -38.44 -15.95
C THR A 4 -15.64 -36.92 -15.91
N TRP A 5 -14.40 -36.48 -16.14
CA TRP A 5 -14.07 -35.05 -16.07
C TRP A 5 -14.36 -34.27 -17.35
N THR A 6 -14.36 -34.97 -18.50
CA THR A 6 -14.60 -34.33 -19.80
C THR A 6 -16.06 -33.95 -20.01
N ILE A 7 -16.99 -34.65 -19.36
CA ILE A 7 -18.43 -34.38 -19.50
C ILE A 7 -18.85 -33.15 -18.66
N LEU A 8 -18.17 -32.91 -17.54
CA LEU A 8 -18.49 -31.76 -16.67
C LEU A 8 -18.04 -30.42 -17.27
N MET A 9 -16.98 -30.41 -18.08
CA MET A 9 -16.50 -29.20 -18.75
C MET A 9 -17.37 -28.79 -19.94
N MET A 10 -18.02 -29.75 -20.60
CA MET A 10 -18.84 -29.47 -21.77
C MET A 10 -20.25 -28.96 -21.41
N GLY A 11 -20.70 -29.25 -20.17
CA GLY A 11 -21.99 -28.76 -19.68
C GLY A 11 -22.00 -27.28 -19.26
N MET A 12 -20.82 -26.72 -18.95
CA MET A 12 -20.72 -25.32 -18.49
C MET A 12 -20.60 -24.32 -19.62
N LEU A 13 -20.21 -24.79 -20.82
CA LEU A 13 -20.01 -23.92 -21.99
C LEU A 13 -21.32 -23.62 -22.73
N THR A 14 -22.35 -24.43 -22.56
CA THR A 14 -23.66 -24.26 -23.24
C THR A 14 -24.60 -23.30 -22.51
N LEU A 15 -24.34 -22.94 -21.26
CA LEU A 15 -25.22 -22.04 -20.50
C LEU A 15 -24.93 -20.54 -20.75
N VAL A 16 -23.82 -20.19 -21.39
CA VAL A 16 -23.42 -18.79 -21.61
C VAL A 16 -23.96 -18.20 -22.92
N MET A 17 -24.50 -19.04 -23.83
CA MET A 17 -24.95 -18.59 -25.16
C MET A 17 -26.46 -18.24 -25.28
N ALA A 18 -27.21 -18.29 -24.17
CA ALA A 18 -28.67 -18.10 -24.23
C ALA A 18 -29.18 -16.72 -23.78
N LEU A 19 -28.29 -15.73 -23.59
CA LEU A 19 -28.67 -14.39 -23.10
C LEU A 19 -28.31 -13.27 -24.09
N SER A 20 -28.33 -13.53 -25.38
CA SER A 20 -28.27 -12.48 -26.41
C SER A 20 -29.69 -12.14 -26.87
N VAL A 21 -30.40 -11.31 -26.11
CA VAL A 21 -31.61 -10.65 -26.57
C VAL A 21 -31.19 -9.26 -27.07
N PRO A 22 -31.45 -8.93 -28.36
CA PRO A 22 -31.27 -7.57 -28.84
C PRO A 22 -32.42 -6.71 -28.31
N LEU A 23 -32.18 -5.87 -27.34
CA LEU A 23 -33.14 -4.84 -26.93
C LEU A 23 -32.78 -3.53 -27.65
N SER A 24 -33.36 -3.35 -28.82
CA SER A 24 -33.49 -2.03 -29.44
C SER A 24 -34.66 -1.32 -28.77
N ALA A 25 -34.37 -0.35 -27.91
CA ALA A 25 -35.37 0.64 -27.55
C ALA A 25 -34.63 1.94 -27.18
N SER A 26 -34.84 2.93 -28.02
CA SER A 26 -34.55 4.33 -27.73
C SER A 26 -35.31 4.76 -26.49
N ALA A 27 -34.57 5.28 -25.51
CA ALA A 27 -35.14 6.16 -24.48
C ALA A 27 -34.08 7.17 -24.09
N GLU A 28 -34.38 8.40 -24.43
CA GLU A 28 -33.73 9.62 -23.93
C GLU A 28 -33.72 9.68 -22.40
N GLY A 29 -32.59 10.16 -21.86
CA GLY A 29 -32.60 10.96 -20.66
C GLY A 29 -32.86 10.25 -19.33
N ALA A 30 -31.85 9.54 -18.83
CA ALA A 30 -31.55 9.53 -17.40
C ALA A 30 -30.08 9.16 -17.23
N GLU A 31 -29.19 10.14 -17.19
CA GLU A 31 -27.89 9.98 -16.56
C GLU A 31 -28.15 9.66 -15.08
N SER A 32 -28.36 8.40 -14.81
CA SER A 32 -28.17 7.86 -13.47
C SER A 32 -26.68 7.93 -13.18
N LYS A 33 -26.22 9.09 -12.69
CA LYS A 33 -25.00 9.18 -11.91
C LYS A 33 -25.19 8.26 -10.70
N ALA A 34 -24.93 7.00 -10.89
CA ALA A 34 -24.59 6.12 -9.79
C ALA A 34 -23.30 6.70 -9.21
N SER A 35 -23.46 7.64 -8.29
CA SER A 35 -22.42 8.06 -7.37
C SER A 35 -22.09 6.84 -6.53
N THR A 36 -21.27 5.95 -7.09
CA THR A 36 -20.55 4.98 -6.30
C THR A 36 -19.66 5.83 -5.39
N ASN A 37 -20.05 5.95 -4.14
CA ASN A 37 -19.26 6.55 -3.05
C ASN A 37 -18.05 5.64 -2.79
N VAL A 38 -17.20 5.53 -3.79
CA VAL A 38 -15.95 4.77 -3.72
C VAL A 38 -15.00 5.64 -2.91
N LYS A 39 -14.81 5.28 -1.65
CA LYS A 39 -13.87 5.97 -0.75
C LYS A 39 -12.47 5.89 -1.38
N PRO A 40 -11.75 7.02 -1.57
CA PRO A 40 -10.42 6.99 -2.20
C PRO A 40 -9.45 6.13 -1.38
N ALA A 41 -8.47 5.51 -2.05
CA ALA A 41 -7.36 4.86 -1.38
C ALA A 41 -6.68 5.85 -0.44
N ALA A 42 -6.30 5.42 0.75
CA ALA A 42 -5.67 6.26 1.74
C ALA A 42 -4.39 5.60 2.28
N LEU A 43 -3.33 6.39 2.40
CA LEU A 43 -2.11 6.04 3.10
C LEU A 43 -1.96 6.99 4.29
N TYR A 44 -1.56 6.45 5.43
CA TYR A 44 -1.19 7.20 6.62
C TYR A 44 0.21 6.79 7.02
N ALA A 45 1.13 7.77 7.03
CA ALA A 45 2.51 7.60 7.44
C ALA A 45 2.74 8.35 8.75
N LYS A 46 3.34 7.71 9.74
CA LYS A 46 3.66 8.34 11.01
C LYS A 46 4.97 7.82 11.57
N ILE A 47 5.71 8.71 12.23
CA ILE A 47 6.81 8.33 13.11
C ILE A 47 6.21 7.97 14.47
N THR A 48 6.49 6.76 14.94
CA THR A 48 5.96 6.24 16.22
C THR A 48 7.02 6.16 17.32
N GLY A 49 8.23 6.62 17.04
CA GLY A 49 9.32 6.69 18.02
C GLY A 49 9.31 7.98 18.84
N ALA A 50 10.21 8.05 19.82
CA ALA A 50 10.32 9.17 20.75
C ALA A 50 10.86 10.46 20.10
N SER A 51 11.52 10.37 18.95
CA SER A 51 12.17 11.50 18.29
C SER A 51 11.82 11.56 16.81
N LYS A 52 11.60 12.78 16.31
CA LYS A 52 11.47 13.09 14.89
C LYS A 52 12.71 13.82 14.34
N GLN A 53 13.81 13.76 15.05
CA GLN A 53 15.03 14.46 14.67
C GLN A 53 15.87 13.61 13.71
N GLU A 54 16.56 14.28 12.81
CA GLU A 54 17.54 13.64 11.93
C GLU A 54 18.57 12.83 12.74
N TRP A 55 19.03 11.73 12.14
CA TRP A 55 20.03 10.81 12.72
C TRP A 55 19.61 10.17 14.06
N SER A 56 18.36 10.30 14.47
CA SER A 56 17.80 9.57 15.61
C SER A 56 17.20 8.24 15.17
N TYR A 57 17.07 7.30 16.10
CA TYR A 57 16.36 6.04 15.86
C TYR A 57 14.87 6.23 16.10
N SER A 58 14.06 5.74 15.17
CA SER A 58 12.61 5.77 15.30
C SER A 58 11.96 4.61 14.55
N ASP A 59 10.73 4.29 14.94
CA ASP A 59 9.84 3.42 14.19
C ASP A 59 8.97 4.26 13.27
N ILE A 60 8.66 3.72 12.09
CA ILE A 60 7.75 4.36 11.14
C ILE A 60 6.64 3.37 10.83
N GLU A 61 5.41 3.82 10.92
CA GLU A 61 4.25 3.02 10.61
C GLU A 61 3.52 3.60 9.40
N LEU A 62 3.32 2.75 8.39
CA LEU A 62 2.59 3.06 7.18
C LEU A 62 1.32 2.21 7.17
N THR A 63 0.15 2.85 7.16
CA THR A 63 -1.13 2.16 7.07
C THR A 63 -1.82 2.51 5.76
N TYR A 64 -1.96 1.52 4.89
CA TYR A 64 -2.61 1.65 3.60
C TYR A 64 -3.98 0.98 3.61
N SER A 65 -4.99 1.70 3.14
CA SER A 65 -6.33 1.20 2.91
C SER A 65 -6.64 1.33 1.42
N PRO A 66 -6.54 0.24 0.64
CA PRO A 66 -6.94 0.26 -0.75
C PRO A 66 -8.45 0.43 -0.84
N ASN A 67 -8.89 1.13 -1.86
CA ASN A 67 -10.30 1.26 -2.17
C ASN A 67 -10.60 0.53 -3.47
N SER A 68 -10.71 -0.78 -3.40
CA SER A 68 -11.07 -1.59 -4.54
C SER A 68 -12.12 -2.62 -4.15
N VAL A 69 -13.14 -2.75 -4.98
CA VAL A 69 -14.20 -3.76 -4.79
C VAL A 69 -13.66 -5.18 -5.01
N LEU A 70 -12.58 -5.30 -5.76
CA LEU A 70 -11.92 -6.57 -6.06
C LEU A 70 -10.42 -6.33 -6.18
N SER A 71 -9.62 -6.94 -5.31
CA SER A 71 -8.16 -6.89 -5.35
C SER A 71 -7.59 -8.27 -5.65
N LEU A 72 -7.05 -8.43 -6.85
CA LEU A 72 -6.20 -9.54 -7.24
C LEU A 72 -4.82 -8.97 -7.57
N GLY A 73 -3.78 -9.43 -6.91
CA GLY A 73 -2.43 -8.99 -7.25
C GLY A 73 -1.53 -8.76 -6.05
N ALA A 74 -1.01 -7.57 -5.89
CA ALA A 74 -0.08 -7.22 -4.81
C ALA A 74 -0.33 -5.81 -4.29
N VAL A 75 -0.10 -5.59 -3.00
CA VAL A 75 0.10 -4.24 -2.45
C VAL A 75 1.59 -3.95 -2.47
N GLU A 76 1.94 -2.77 -2.95
CA GLU A 76 3.31 -2.31 -3.03
C GLU A 76 3.48 -1.01 -2.25
N PHE A 77 4.44 -1.00 -1.33
CA PHE A 77 4.89 0.21 -0.65
C PHE A 77 6.20 0.65 -1.26
N THR A 78 6.29 1.91 -1.66
CA THR A 78 7.52 2.56 -2.11
C THR A 78 8.00 3.50 -1.03
N LEU A 79 9.22 3.26 -0.57
CA LEU A 79 9.88 4.05 0.48
C LEU A 79 10.75 5.12 -0.17
N PRO A 80 10.79 6.34 0.37
CA PRO A 80 11.66 7.39 -0.13
C PRO A 80 13.13 7.07 0.15
N LYS A 81 14.02 7.74 -0.58
CA LYS A 81 15.48 7.61 -0.38
C LYS A 81 15.82 7.94 1.09
N GLY A 82 16.67 7.10 1.68
CA GLY A 82 17.04 7.19 3.10
C GLY A 82 16.28 6.20 4.00
N PHE A 83 15.22 5.56 3.49
CA PHE A 83 14.52 4.50 4.19
C PHE A 83 14.66 3.17 3.46
N GLN A 84 14.82 2.10 4.21
CA GLN A 84 14.95 0.75 3.68
C GLN A 84 14.19 -0.23 4.57
N ALA A 85 13.44 -1.10 3.93
CA ALA A 85 12.83 -2.24 4.59
C ALA A 85 13.82 -3.39 4.72
N THR A 86 13.67 -4.16 5.80
CA THR A 86 14.49 -5.34 6.09
C THR A 86 13.59 -6.46 6.61
N THR A 87 14.13 -7.66 6.75
CA THR A 87 13.40 -8.81 7.33
C THR A 87 13.07 -8.64 8.83
N LYS A 88 13.63 -7.62 9.49
CA LYS A 88 13.29 -7.25 10.88
C LYS A 88 12.02 -6.40 10.96
N ASP A 89 11.55 -5.88 9.84
CA ASP A 89 10.33 -5.08 9.78
C ASP A 89 9.09 -5.97 9.78
N ILE A 90 7.95 -5.37 10.06
CA ILE A 90 6.72 -6.11 10.35
C ILE A 90 5.63 -5.70 9.35
N MET A 91 4.99 -6.67 8.74
CA MET A 91 3.80 -6.48 7.90
C MET A 91 2.60 -7.18 8.53
N ASN A 92 1.57 -6.42 8.88
CA ASN A 92 0.34 -6.95 9.51
C ASN A 92 0.64 -7.85 10.72
N GLY A 93 1.58 -7.43 11.59
CA GLY A 93 1.97 -8.16 12.79
C GLY A 93 2.91 -9.36 12.57
N LYS A 94 3.37 -9.60 11.33
CA LYS A 94 4.31 -10.69 11.00
C LYS A 94 5.60 -10.14 10.43
N ALA A 95 6.72 -10.81 10.72
CA ALA A 95 8.02 -10.45 10.15
C ALA A 95 7.95 -10.44 8.63
N LEU A 96 8.59 -9.44 8.03
CA LEU A 96 8.64 -9.27 6.59
C LEU A 96 9.50 -10.38 5.97
N LYS A 97 9.00 -11.02 4.92
CA LYS A 97 9.77 -12.03 4.19
C LYS A 97 10.76 -11.37 3.25
N ASP A 98 11.95 -11.93 3.12
CA ASP A 98 12.97 -11.44 2.20
C ASP A 98 12.46 -11.32 0.76
N SER A 99 11.69 -12.31 0.29
CA SER A 99 11.07 -12.30 -1.05
C SER A 99 10.08 -11.16 -1.31
N TYR A 100 9.67 -10.41 -0.29
CA TYR A 100 8.79 -9.26 -0.41
C TYR A 100 9.57 -7.94 -0.50
N ILE A 101 10.88 -7.98 -0.22
CA ILE A 101 11.77 -6.82 -0.20
C ILE A 101 12.45 -6.73 -1.57
N LEU A 102 12.23 -5.62 -2.24
CA LEU A 102 12.74 -5.36 -3.58
C LEU A 102 13.56 -4.07 -3.60
N ASN A 103 14.34 -3.86 -4.63
CA ASN A 103 15.10 -2.64 -4.87
C ASN A 103 15.93 -2.20 -3.65
N ASN A 104 16.71 -3.13 -3.10
CA ASN A 104 17.53 -2.87 -1.90
C ASN A 104 16.73 -2.31 -0.72
N GLY A 105 15.50 -2.82 -0.51
CA GLY A 105 14.65 -2.40 0.60
C GLY A 105 13.81 -1.14 0.34
N GLN A 106 13.91 -0.51 -0.82
CA GLN A 106 13.07 0.67 -1.12
C GLN A 106 11.65 0.32 -1.56
N THR A 107 11.41 -0.94 -1.88
CA THR A 107 10.09 -1.41 -2.29
C THR A 107 9.71 -2.65 -1.49
N VAL A 108 8.51 -2.67 -0.93
CA VAL A 108 7.93 -3.84 -0.26
C VAL A 108 6.69 -4.26 -1.02
N ARG A 109 6.72 -5.46 -1.63
CA ARG A 109 5.60 -6.01 -2.41
C ARG A 109 5.01 -7.22 -1.71
N ILE A 110 3.76 -7.11 -1.32
CA ILE A 110 3.02 -8.16 -0.62
C ILE A 110 2.01 -8.78 -1.58
N PRO A 111 2.13 -10.09 -1.90
CA PRO A 111 1.14 -10.76 -2.72
C PRO A 111 -0.20 -10.82 -1.97
N LEU A 112 -1.25 -10.38 -2.63
CA LEU A 112 -2.61 -10.43 -2.12
C LEU A 112 -3.22 -11.79 -2.42
N ARG A 113 -3.98 -12.30 -1.46
CA ARG A 113 -5.04 -13.26 -1.74
C ARG A 113 -6.27 -12.47 -2.21
N LEU A 114 -7.18 -13.14 -2.89
CA LEU A 114 -8.44 -12.55 -3.32
C LEU A 114 -9.11 -11.81 -2.15
N ASP A 115 -9.21 -10.49 -2.25
CA ASP A 115 -9.93 -9.65 -1.30
C ASP A 115 -11.16 -9.10 -2.02
N LEU A 116 -12.33 -9.60 -1.61
CA LEU A 116 -13.59 -9.37 -2.32
C LEU A 116 -14.28 -8.04 -1.98
N LEU A 117 -13.81 -7.29 -0.98
CA LEU A 117 -14.53 -6.09 -0.54
C LEU A 117 -13.63 -4.88 -0.26
N GLY A 118 -12.32 -4.94 -0.54
CA GLY A 118 -11.40 -3.81 -0.33
C GLY A 118 -11.36 -3.28 1.11
N ILE A 119 -11.73 -4.14 2.09
CA ILE A 119 -11.84 -3.76 3.50
C ILE A 119 -10.48 -3.90 4.21
N SER A 120 -9.53 -4.57 3.58
CA SER A 120 -8.24 -4.89 4.20
C SER A 120 -7.40 -3.64 4.42
N LYS A 121 -6.87 -3.53 5.62
CA LYS A 121 -5.80 -2.57 5.94
C LYS A 121 -4.46 -3.29 5.89
N TYR A 122 -3.47 -2.63 5.33
CA TYR A 122 -2.10 -3.11 5.24
C TYR A 122 -1.21 -2.21 6.06
N THR A 123 -0.66 -2.73 7.15
CA THR A 123 0.22 -1.96 8.04
C THR A 123 1.64 -2.48 7.93
N LEU A 124 2.53 -1.64 7.40
CA LEU A 124 3.96 -1.87 7.36
C LEU A 124 4.61 -1.05 8.49
N LYS A 125 5.28 -1.73 9.42
CA LYS A 125 6.06 -1.10 10.46
C LYS A 125 7.55 -1.29 10.16
N LEU A 126 8.23 -0.19 9.90
CA LEU A 126 9.68 -0.12 9.77
C LEU A 126 10.24 0.12 11.16
N SER A 127 10.93 -0.88 11.71
CA SER A 127 11.37 -0.87 13.09
C SER A 127 12.81 -0.37 13.21
N HIS A 128 13.05 0.50 14.20
CA HIS A 128 14.38 0.95 14.60
C HIS A 128 15.21 1.49 13.44
N LYS A 129 14.64 2.42 12.67
CA LYS A 129 15.32 3.06 11.54
C LYS A 129 16.07 4.31 12.01
N VAL A 130 17.25 4.53 11.47
CA VAL A 130 17.92 5.83 11.57
C VAL A 130 17.19 6.79 10.65
N LEU A 131 16.67 7.88 11.20
CA LEU A 131 16.02 8.91 10.39
C LEU A 131 17.06 9.63 9.53
N PRO A 132 16.79 9.85 8.23
CA PRO A 132 17.70 10.61 7.35
C PRO A 132 17.78 12.08 7.76
N ALA A 133 18.48 12.89 6.97
CA ALA A 133 18.60 14.34 7.17
C ALA A 133 17.22 15.00 7.29
N ALA A 134 17.17 16.16 7.95
CA ALA A 134 15.93 16.93 8.06
C ALA A 134 15.32 17.24 6.70
N GLY A 135 14.00 17.10 6.60
CA GLY A 135 13.24 17.28 5.37
C GLY A 135 11.92 16.54 5.36
N THR A 136 11.18 16.71 4.26
CA THR A 136 9.90 16.04 4.03
C THR A 136 10.11 14.80 3.15
N TYR A 137 9.56 13.67 3.57
CA TYR A 137 9.72 12.38 2.92
C TYR A 137 8.37 11.80 2.52
N THR A 138 8.16 11.59 1.23
CA THR A 138 6.91 11.05 0.68
C THR A 138 6.97 9.54 0.59
N PHE A 139 6.05 8.87 1.23
CA PHE A 139 5.77 7.44 1.11
C PHE A 139 4.63 7.23 0.15
N ARG A 140 4.67 6.14 -0.59
CA ARG A 140 3.62 5.76 -1.52
C ARG A 140 3.21 4.32 -1.28
N ALA A 141 1.92 4.06 -1.39
CA ALA A 141 1.39 2.71 -1.45
C ALA A 141 0.43 2.58 -2.64
N GLU A 142 0.50 1.45 -3.32
CA GLU A 142 -0.38 1.18 -4.45
C GLU A 142 -0.86 -0.26 -4.45
N ASN A 143 -2.06 -0.47 -4.97
CA ASN A 143 -2.55 -1.80 -5.27
C ASN A 143 -2.23 -2.11 -6.74
N ARG A 144 -1.29 -3.04 -6.96
CA ARG A 144 -0.94 -3.58 -8.28
C ARG A 144 -1.83 -4.76 -8.62
N ALA A 145 -3.12 -4.57 -8.52
CA ALA A 145 -4.09 -5.53 -8.98
C ALA A 145 -4.28 -5.42 -10.49
N ILE A 146 -4.76 -6.49 -11.11
CA ILE A 146 -5.43 -6.41 -12.38
C ILE A 146 -6.74 -5.66 -12.11
N SER A 147 -6.68 -4.35 -12.09
CA SER A 147 -7.85 -3.51 -11.86
C SER A 147 -8.26 -2.86 -13.18
N ILE A 148 -9.49 -3.09 -13.54
CA ILE A 148 -10.14 -2.39 -14.64
C ILE A 148 -10.41 -0.97 -14.13
N GLY A 149 -9.60 0.00 -14.55
CA GLY A 149 -10.08 1.39 -14.67
C GLY A 149 -9.51 2.48 -13.76
N SER A 150 -8.75 2.27 -12.69
CA SER A 150 -8.20 3.40 -11.94
C SER A 150 -6.89 3.10 -11.22
N LYS A 151 -6.04 4.13 -11.10
CA LYS A 151 -4.80 4.04 -10.33
C LYS A 151 -5.15 4.10 -8.85
N PHE A 152 -5.07 2.98 -8.15
CA PHE A 152 -5.33 2.90 -6.72
C PHE A 152 -4.01 3.08 -5.94
N TYR A 153 -3.49 4.28 -5.94
CA TYR A 153 -2.36 4.64 -5.10
C TYR A 153 -2.74 5.75 -4.13
N ALA A 154 -2.04 5.79 -3.02
CA ALA A 154 -2.09 6.89 -2.07
C ALA A 154 -0.67 7.25 -1.64
N GLU A 155 -0.48 8.49 -1.29
CA GLU A 155 0.78 9.05 -0.80
C GLU A 155 0.52 9.77 0.52
N ASP A 156 1.53 9.75 1.38
CA ASP A 156 1.56 10.53 2.61
C ASP A 156 2.99 10.91 2.95
N THR A 157 3.16 11.94 3.73
CA THR A 157 4.47 12.52 4.05
C THR A 157 4.75 12.51 5.54
N ILE A 158 6.03 12.39 5.89
CA ILE A 158 6.52 12.67 7.23
C ILE A 158 7.59 13.75 7.17
N ASP A 159 7.61 14.61 8.20
CA ASP A 159 8.63 15.63 8.38
C ASP A 159 9.64 15.17 9.43
N ILE A 160 10.91 15.31 9.09
CA ILE A 160 12.05 15.07 9.97
C ILE A 160 12.66 16.43 10.32
N ASN A 161 12.80 16.69 11.60
CA ASN A 161 13.30 17.94 12.12
C ASN A 161 14.82 17.93 12.21
N THR A 162 15.45 19.10 12.12
CA THR A 162 16.85 19.28 12.41
C THR A 162 17.15 18.97 13.89
N ARG A 163 18.32 18.42 14.13
CA ARG A 163 18.81 18.24 15.50
C ARG A 163 19.21 19.59 16.07
N PRO A 164 18.75 19.96 17.30
CA PRO A 164 19.21 21.19 17.92
C PRO A 164 20.73 21.16 18.11
N VAL A 165 21.41 22.21 17.69
CA VAL A 165 22.83 22.40 17.96
C VAL A 165 22.99 22.71 19.44
N VAL A 166 23.60 21.80 20.19
CA VAL A 166 24.00 22.08 21.54
C VAL A 166 25.20 23.03 21.50
N VAL A 167 24.94 24.31 21.68
CA VAL A 167 26.03 25.29 21.87
C VAL A 167 26.56 25.08 23.28
N THR A 168 27.69 24.40 23.39
CA THR A 168 28.42 24.34 24.65
C THR A 168 28.91 25.76 24.95
N PRO A 169 28.56 26.37 26.11
CA PRO A 169 29.12 27.65 26.46
C PRO A 169 30.65 27.54 26.47
N PRO A 170 31.39 28.55 26.08
CA PRO A 170 32.82 28.54 26.20
C PRO A 170 33.18 28.31 27.68
N ASP A 171 34.12 27.40 27.88
CA ASP A 171 34.61 27.07 29.22
C ASP A 171 35.03 28.35 29.94
N PRO A 172 34.44 28.71 31.10
CA PRO A 172 34.77 29.95 31.78
C PRO A 172 36.20 29.97 32.37
N CYS A 173 36.92 28.88 32.24
CA CYS A 173 38.30 28.74 32.70
C CYS A 173 39.29 28.96 31.55
N GLY A 174 39.27 30.11 30.92
CA GLY A 174 40.39 30.59 30.10
C GLY A 174 41.48 31.16 31.01
N CYS A 175 42.14 30.31 31.80
CA CYS A 175 43.38 30.65 32.51
C CYS A 175 44.55 29.97 31.82
#